data_f2152eb7cbd12db1dbee3e545850045a
#
_entry.id   f2152eb7cbd12db1dbee3e545850045a
#
_cell.length_a   1.000
_cell.length_b   1.000
_cell.length_c   1.000
_cell.angle_alpha   90.00
_cell.angle_beta   90.00
_cell.angle_gamma   90.00
#
_symmetry.space_group_name_H-M   'P 1'
#
loop_
_entity.id
_entity.type
_entity.pdbx_description
1 polymer ?
#
loop_
_entity_poly.entity_id
_entity_poly.type
_entity_poly.pdbx_seq_one_letter_code
_entity_poly.pdbx_strand_id
1 'polypeptide(L)'
;MESQYSHNTPLITHILSQMIEACGLIASWNEKVESSDDYLTSPEGMQKMAASCMLIESIGEGVKKIDRLTHGLLYDKFPDTQWKEIMGLRDHIAHGYFNLDADIIFDVVNNEIPSLQSTLSDLKNLLLLGHS
;
A
#
# COMPACT_ATOMS: atom_id res chain seq x y z
N MET A 1 -29.38 10.91 6.29
CA MET A 1 -28.42 11.88 5.72
C MET A 1 -27.43 11.18 4.83
N GLU A 2 -27.23 11.71 3.68
CA GLU A 2 -26.30 11.12 2.73
C GLU A 2 -24.85 11.34 3.17
N SER A 3 -24.02 10.32 3.01
CA SER A 3 -22.60 10.41 3.36
C SER A 3 -21.87 11.38 2.41
N GLN A 4 -20.93 12.16 2.96
CA GLN A 4 -20.06 13.01 2.14
C GLN A 4 -19.21 12.20 1.15
N TYR A 5 -19.13 10.87 1.33
CA TYR A 5 -18.34 9.97 0.48
C TYR A 5 -19.15 9.37 -0.67
N SER A 6 -20.47 9.54 -0.68
CA SER A 6 -21.35 8.81 -1.61
C SER A 6 -21.04 9.06 -3.07
N HIS A 7 -20.73 10.30 -3.46
CA HIS A 7 -20.43 10.65 -4.85
C HIS A 7 -19.10 10.07 -5.33
N ASN A 8 -18.17 9.79 -4.41
CA ASN A 8 -16.84 9.34 -4.74
C ASN A 8 -16.66 7.83 -4.54
N THR A 9 -17.70 7.14 -4.06
CA THR A 9 -17.57 5.72 -3.70
C THR A 9 -17.08 4.84 -4.85
N PRO A 10 -17.62 4.94 -6.08
CA PRO A 10 -17.09 4.12 -7.19
C PRO A 10 -15.61 4.38 -7.47
N LEU A 11 -15.18 5.64 -7.41
CA LEU A 11 -13.78 5.98 -7.59
C LEU A 11 -12.92 5.44 -6.47
N ILE A 12 -13.35 5.62 -5.22
CA ILE A 12 -12.62 5.18 -4.04
C ILE A 12 -12.48 3.66 -4.04
N THR A 13 -13.57 2.93 -4.32
CA THR A 13 -13.53 1.46 -4.36
C THR A 13 -12.64 0.97 -5.50
N HIS A 14 -12.58 1.66 -6.62
CA HIS A 14 -11.69 1.34 -7.71
C HIS A 14 -10.22 1.50 -7.29
N ILE A 15 -9.89 2.62 -6.63
CA ILE A 15 -8.54 2.87 -6.12
C ILE A 15 -8.16 1.79 -5.11
N LEU A 16 -9.06 1.47 -4.18
CA LEU A 16 -8.82 0.42 -3.19
C LEU A 16 -8.57 -0.93 -3.84
N SER A 17 -9.34 -1.27 -4.88
CA SER A 17 -9.16 -2.53 -5.59
C SER A 17 -7.77 -2.62 -6.23
N GLN A 18 -7.30 -1.53 -6.82
CA GLN A 18 -5.97 -1.47 -7.39
C GLN A 18 -4.87 -1.62 -6.32
N MET A 19 -5.06 -0.97 -5.17
CA MET A 19 -4.10 -1.07 -4.07
C MET A 19 -4.06 -2.49 -3.49
N ILE A 20 -5.22 -3.11 -3.32
CA ILE A 20 -5.32 -4.50 -2.81
C ILE A 20 -4.62 -5.45 -3.78
N GLU A 21 -4.85 -5.29 -5.08
CA GLU A 21 -4.17 -6.09 -6.10
C GLU A 21 -2.67 -5.90 -6.05
N ALA A 22 -2.21 -4.65 -5.88
CA ALA A 22 -0.78 -4.35 -5.77
C ALA A 22 -0.16 -5.05 -4.55
N CYS A 23 -0.86 -5.06 -3.40
CA CYS A 23 -0.39 -5.77 -2.21
C CYS A 23 -0.23 -7.27 -2.51
N GLY A 24 -1.19 -7.86 -3.21
CA GLY A 24 -1.13 -9.27 -3.59
C GLY A 24 0.04 -9.60 -4.52
N LEU A 25 0.30 -8.71 -5.48
CA LEU A 25 1.43 -8.87 -6.40
C LEU A 25 2.77 -8.78 -5.66
N ILE A 26 2.90 -7.82 -4.76
CA ILE A 26 4.12 -7.69 -3.94
C ILE A 26 4.35 -8.98 -3.16
N ALA A 27 3.32 -9.49 -2.50
CA ALA A 27 3.43 -10.72 -1.73
C ALA A 27 3.86 -11.89 -2.62
N SER A 28 3.23 -12.03 -3.78
CA SER A 28 3.53 -13.11 -4.73
C SER A 28 4.96 -13.02 -5.26
N TRP A 29 5.41 -11.83 -5.65
CA TRP A 29 6.76 -11.65 -6.19
C TRP A 29 7.85 -11.92 -5.16
N ASN A 30 7.54 -11.78 -3.87
CA ASN A 30 8.52 -11.88 -2.79
C ASN A 30 8.46 -13.21 -2.03
N GLU A 31 7.66 -14.17 -2.49
CA GLU A 31 7.48 -15.46 -1.79
C GLU A 31 8.80 -16.17 -1.51
N LYS A 32 9.76 -16.05 -2.43
CA LYS A 32 11.05 -16.75 -2.32
C LYS A 32 12.17 -15.87 -1.75
N VAL A 33 11.86 -14.63 -1.40
CA VAL A 33 12.84 -13.72 -0.80
C VAL A 33 12.90 -14.03 0.69
N GLU A 34 14.05 -14.50 1.18
CA GLU A 34 14.21 -14.95 2.56
C GLU A 34 14.88 -13.89 3.45
N SER A 35 15.64 -12.97 2.83
CA SER A 35 16.32 -11.91 3.56
C SER A 35 16.51 -10.71 2.65
N SER A 36 16.84 -9.57 3.26
CA SER A 36 17.13 -8.35 2.48
C SER A 36 18.32 -8.53 1.54
N ASP A 37 19.28 -9.41 1.90
CA ASP A 37 20.42 -9.68 1.04
C ASP A 37 20.00 -10.27 -0.31
N ASP A 38 18.90 -10.99 -0.36
CA ASP A 38 18.40 -11.57 -1.62
C ASP A 38 18.10 -10.49 -2.66
N TYR A 39 17.75 -9.28 -2.22
CA TYR A 39 17.53 -8.16 -3.13
C TYR A 39 18.84 -7.63 -3.74
N LEU A 40 19.96 -7.88 -3.10
CA LEU A 40 21.23 -7.25 -3.45
C LEU A 40 22.21 -8.19 -4.14
N THR A 41 21.94 -9.49 -4.10
CA THR A 41 22.92 -10.51 -4.50
C THR A 41 22.63 -11.18 -5.85
N SER A 42 21.51 -10.82 -6.50
CA SER A 42 21.16 -11.37 -7.81
C SER A 42 20.37 -10.37 -8.63
N PRO A 43 20.44 -10.46 -9.98
CA PRO A 43 19.59 -9.63 -10.84
C PRO A 43 18.08 -9.85 -10.56
N GLU A 44 17.66 -11.09 -10.31
CA GLU A 44 16.27 -11.41 -10.00
C GLU A 44 15.82 -10.76 -8.71
N GLY A 45 16.67 -10.78 -7.69
CA GLY A 45 16.39 -10.13 -6.41
C GLY A 45 16.27 -8.62 -6.57
N MET A 46 17.17 -8.02 -7.35
CA MET A 46 17.13 -6.59 -7.61
C MET A 46 15.87 -6.19 -8.36
N GLN A 47 15.43 -7.00 -9.31
CA GLN A 47 14.18 -6.77 -10.03
C GLN A 47 12.98 -6.83 -9.09
N LYS A 48 12.95 -7.80 -8.19
CA LYS A 48 11.87 -7.94 -7.20
C LYS A 48 11.78 -6.72 -6.29
N MET A 49 12.93 -6.23 -5.83
CA MET A 49 12.95 -5.03 -4.99
C MET A 49 12.44 -3.81 -5.77
N ALA A 50 12.95 -3.60 -6.99
CA ALA A 50 12.56 -2.46 -7.80
C ALA A 50 11.07 -2.48 -8.13
N ALA A 51 10.55 -3.64 -8.55
CA ALA A 51 9.14 -3.78 -8.88
C ALA A 51 8.26 -3.58 -7.64
N SER A 52 8.67 -4.13 -6.49
CA SER A 52 7.95 -3.96 -5.24
C SER A 52 7.89 -2.49 -4.82
N CYS A 53 9.02 -1.77 -4.94
CA CYS A 53 9.09 -0.36 -4.61
C CYS A 53 8.17 0.48 -5.50
N MET A 54 8.09 0.16 -6.79
CA MET A 54 7.18 0.86 -7.69
C MET A 54 5.73 0.73 -7.21
N LEU A 55 5.32 -0.48 -6.83
CA LEU A 55 3.95 -0.70 -6.34
C LEU A 55 3.73 -0.08 -4.96
N ILE A 56 4.72 -0.13 -4.08
CA ILE A 56 4.63 0.52 -2.76
C ILE A 56 4.43 2.03 -2.93
N GLU A 57 5.17 2.64 -3.86
CA GLU A 57 4.99 4.06 -4.16
C GLU A 57 3.57 4.35 -4.64
N SER A 58 3.04 3.51 -5.53
CA SER A 58 1.67 3.62 -6.04
C SER A 58 0.64 3.46 -4.93
N ILE A 59 0.87 2.53 -4.00
CA ILE A 59 0.00 2.33 -2.84
C ILE A 59 0.00 3.60 -1.97
N GLY A 60 1.17 4.18 -1.73
CA GLY A 60 1.28 5.44 -0.97
C GLY A 60 0.51 6.58 -1.63
N GLU A 61 0.59 6.68 -2.95
CA GLU A 61 -0.19 7.66 -3.69
C GLU A 61 -1.68 7.42 -3.57
N GLY A 62 -2.10 6.14 -3.57
CA GLY A 62 -3.48 5.75 -3.35
C GLY A 62 -3.98 6.16 -1.98
N VAL A 63 -3.17 5.95 -0.94
CA VAL A 63 -3.50 6.38 0.43
C VAL A 63 -3.75 7.89 0.46
N LYS A 64 -2.85 8.67 -0.13
CA LYS A 64 -2.99 10.13 -0.19
C LYS A 64 -4.29 10.55 -0.87
N LYS A 65 -4.58 9.91 -2.00
CA LYS A 65 -5.76 10.25 -2.80
C LYS A 65 -7.05 9.94 -2.04
N ILE A 66 -7.12 8.77 -1.41
CA ILE A 66 -8.29 8.37 -0.63
C ILE A 66 -8.46 9.29 0.58
N ASP A 67 -7.37 9.61 1.27
CA ASP A 67 -7.42 10.53 2.40
C ASP A 67 -8.01 11.88 1.98
N ARG A 68 -7.55 12.43 0.86
CA ARG A 68 -8.04 13.70 0.34
C ARG A 68 -9.52 13.61 -0.07
N LEU A 69 -9.91 12.53 -0.77
CA LEU A 69 -11.28 12.36 -1.25
C LEU A 69 -12.28 12.12 -0.12
N THR A 70 -11.83 11.56 0.98
CA THR A 70 -12.71 11.17 2.10
C THR A 70 -12.56 12.06 3.32
N HIS A 71 -11.72 13.09 3.26
CA HIS A 71 -11.52 14.02 4.37
C HIS A 71 -11.10 13.30 5.67
N GLY A 72 -10.18 12.34 5.55
CA GLY A 72 -9.61 11.68 6.72
C GLY A 72 -10.27 10.37 7.13
N LEU A 73 -11.08 9.76 6.27
CA LEU A 73 -11.76 8.51 6.61
C LEU A 73 -10.79 7.41 7.08
N LEU A 74 -9.62 7.31 6.45
CA LEU A 74 -8.64 6.29 6.81
C LEU A 74 -8.22 6.40 8.27
N TYR A 75 -7.93 7.61 8.72
CA TYR A 75 -7.52 7.85 10.10
C TYR A 75 -8.66 7.63 11.08
N ASP A 76 -9.88 7.97 10.66
CA ASP A 76 -11.07 7.82 11.52
C ASP A 76 -11.45 6.36 11.72
N LYS A 77 -11.42 5.56 10.66
CA LYS A 77 -11.88 4.16 10.71
C LYS A 77 -10.80 3.17 11.08
N PHE A 78 -9.54 3.49 10.78
CA PHE A 78 -8.41 2.60 11.03
C PHE A 78 -7.26 3.38 11.68
N PRO A 79 -7.47 3.92 12.90
CA PRO A 79 -6.46 4.78 13.55
C PRO A 79 -5.19 4.02 13.94
N ASP A 80 -5.27 2.70 14.08
CA ASP A 80 -4.11 1.89 14.47
C ASP A 80 -3.21 1.52 13.29
N THR A 81 -3.63 1.81 12.05
CA THR A 81 -2.81 1.58 10.88
C THR A 81 -1.76 2.69 10.76
N GLN A 82 -0.54 2.31 10.41
CA GLN A 82 0.57 3.26 10.35
C GLN A 82 0.59 4.01 9.01
N TRP A 83 -0.40 4.87 8.80
CA TRP A 83 -0.54 5.61 7.54
C TRP A 83 0.65 6.53 7.26
N LYS A 84 1.16 7.19 8.30
CA LYS A 84 2.29 8.12 8.16
C LYS A 84 3.55 7.38 7.72
N GLU A 85 3.77 6.18 8.23
CA GLU A 85 4.92 5.37 7.88
C GLU A 85 4.83 4.92 6.42
N ILE A 86 3.63 4.58 5.95
CA ILE A 86 3.41 4.21 4.55
C ILE A 86 3.71 5.40 3.65
N MET A 87 3.25 6.59 4.03
CA MET A 87 3.51 7.82 3.29
C MET A 87 5.00 8.18 3.31
N GLY A 88 5.65 8.02 4.45
CA GLY A 88 7.08 8.26 4.59
C GLY A 88 7.90 7.32 3.74
N LEU A 89 7.49 6.06 3.65
CA LEU A 89 8.16 5.09 2.80
C LEU A 89 8.04 5.47 1.33
N ARG A 90 6.86 5.91 0.91
CA ARG A 90 6.66 6.39 -0.46
C ARG A 90 7.64 7.53 -0.77
N ASP A 91 7.81 8.47 0.16
CA ASP A 91 8.74 9.58 0.00
C ASP A 91 10.19 9.09 -0.06
N HIS A 92 10.54 8.10 0.78
CA HIS A 92 11.87 7.49 0.77
C HIS A 92 12.18 6.86 -0.60
N ILE A 93 11.22 6.12 -1.16
CA ILE A 93 11.37 5.48 -2.47
C ILE A 93 11.52 6.54 -3.57
N ALA A 94 10.78 7.63 -3.46
CA ALA A 94 10.80 8.70 -4.45
C ALA A 94 12.17 9.42 -4.53
N HIS A 95 13.02 9.28 -3.50
CA HIS A 95 14.37 9.85 -3.51
C HIS A 95 15.33 9.08 -4.42
N GLY A 96 14.93 7.94 -4.95
CA GLY A 96 15.67 7.20 -5.95
C GLY A 96 16.10 5.81 -5.51
N TYR A 97 16.12 4.91 -6.47
CA TYR A 97 16.40 3.50 -6.25
C TYR A 97 17.75 3.24 -5.57
N PHE A 98 18.79 3.99 -5.97
CA PHE A 98 20.14 3.75 -5.44
C PHE A 98 20.30 4.16 -3.97
N ASN A 99 19.32 4.86 -3.42
CA ASN A 99 19.33 5.29 -2.01
C ASN A 99 18.43 4.44 -1.14
N LEU A 100 17.86 3.36 -1.68
CA LEU A 100 16.95 2.49 -0.94
C LEU A 100 17.68 1.63 0.07
N ASP A 101 17.05 1.47 1.23
CA ASP A 101 17.51 0.55 2.28
C ASP A 101 16.76 -0.77 2.10
N ALA A 102 17.49 -1.81 1.70
CA ALA A 102 16.90 -3.12 1.44
C ALA A 102 16.26 -3.74 2.69
N ASP A 103 16.80 -3.47 3.87
CA ASP A 103 16.23 -3.97 5.13
C ASP A 103 14.84 -3.37 5.38
N ILE A 104 14.70 -2.08 5.12
CA ILE A 104 13.41 -1.41 5.26
C ILE A 104 12.40 -2.01 4.29
N ILE A 105 12.78 -2.20 3.03
CA ILE A 105 11.89 -2.76 2.02
C ILE A 105 11.47 -4.19 2.39
N PHE A 106 12.42 -5.02 2.83
CA PHE A 106 12.13 -6.38 3.24
C PHE A 106 11.14 -6.42 4.41
N ASP A 107 11.33 -5.57 5.41
CA ASP A 107 10.42 -5.47 6.55
C ASP A 107 9.02 -5.07 6.11
N VAL A 108 8.92 -4.05 5.27
CA VAL A 108 7.62 -3.56 4.77
C VAL A 108 6.90 -4.65 3.98
N VAL A 109 7.59 -5.34 3.08
CA VAL A 109 7.00 -6.39 2.26
C VAL A 109 6.43 -7.52 3.12
N ASN A 110 7.12 -7.89 4.19
CA ASN A 110 6.72 -9.05 4.98
C ASN A 110 5.77 -8.71 6.13
N ASN A 111 5.80 -7.51 6.64
CA ASN A 111 5.02 -7.14 7.81
C ASN A 111 3.93 -6.11 7.52
N GLU A 112 4.25 -5.05 6.77
CA GLU A 112 3.31 -3.96 6.54
C GLU A 112 2.32 -4.28 5.41
N ILE A 113 2.81 -4.86 4.32
CA ILE A 113 1.97 -5.11 3.13
C ILE A 113 0.82 -6.09 3.42
N PRO A 114 1.04 -7.24 4.09
CA PRO A 114 -0.07 -8.13 4.40
C PRO A 114 -1.11 -7.49 5.31
N SER A 115 -0.67 -6.74 6.31
CA SER A 115 -1.55 -6.02 7.23
C SER A 115 -2.35 -4.95 6.50
N LEU A 116 -1.69 -4.20 5.63
CA LEU A 116 -2.32 -3.15 4.84
C LEU A 116 -3.37 -3.73 3.88
N GLN A 117 -3.06 -4.85 3.23
CA GLN A 117 -4.01 -5.51 2.33
C GLN A 117 -5.31 -5.84 3.06
N SER A 118 -5.20 -6.37 4.27
CA SER A 118 -6.36 -6.69 5.09
C SER A 118 -7.17 -5.44 5.43
N THR A 119 -6.49 -4.38 5.85
CA THR A 119 -7.14 -3.11 6.19
C THR A 119 -7.86 -2.51 4.98
N LEU A 120 -7.22 -2.52 3.83
CA LEU A 120 -7.82 -1.98 2.61
C LEU A 120 -9.05 -2.79 2.18
N SER A 121 -9.00 -4.10 2.34
CA SER A 121 -10.14 -4.97 2.05
C SER A 121 -11.31 -4.68 2.98
N ASP A 122 -11.03 -4.47 4.26
CA ASP A 122 -12.05 -4.11 5.25
C ASP A 122 -12.69 -2.78 4.91
N LEU A 123 -11.89 -1.79 4.53
CA LEU A 123 -12.40 -0.48 4.14
C LEU A 123 -13.27 -0.58 2.90
N LYS A 124 -12.83 -1.34 1.90
CA LYS A 124 -13.63 -1.54 0.68
C LYS A 124 -14.99 -2.14 1.00
N ASN A 125 -15.02 -3.18 1.85
CA ASN A 125 -16.26 -3.82 2.25
C ASN A 125 -17.16 -2.86 3.02
N LEU A 126 -16.57 -2.05 3.90
CA LEU A 126 -17.31 -1.05 4.67
C LEU A 126 -18.01 -0.05 3.75
N LEU A 127 -17.30 0.44 2.73
CA LEU A 127 -17.86 1.40 1.78
C LEU A 127 -18.96 0.80 0.92
N LEU A 128 -18.80 -0.44 0.50
CA LEU A 128 -19.82 -1.14 -0.30
C LEU A 128 -21.09 -1.39 0.53
N LEU A 129 -20.94 -1.76 1.80
CA LEU A 129 -22.09 -2.01 2.68
C LEU A 129 -22.79 -0.70 3.06
N GLY A 130 -22.04 0.36 3.23
CA GLY A 130 -22.58 1.67 3.57
C GLY A 130 -23.44 2.29 2.49
N HIS A 131 -23.47 1.68 1.30
CA HIS A 131 -24.24 2.14 0.16
C HIS A 131 -25.57 1.44 -0.01
N SER A 132 -25.77 0.40 0.72
CA SER A 132 -27.02 -0.36 0.61
C SER A 132 -28.21 0.34 1.24
#